data_9e469827a78c180d7353d51874b419e7
#
_entry.id   9e469827a78c180d7353d51874b419e7
#
_cell.length_a   1.000
_cell.length_b   1.000
_cell.length_c   1.000
_cell.angle_alpha   90.00
_cell.angle_beta   90.00
_cell.angle_gamma   90.00
#
_symmetry.space_group_name_H-M   'P 1'
#
loop_
_entity.id
_entity.type
_entity.pdbx_description
1 polymer ?
#
loop_
_entity_poly.entity_id
_entity_poly.type
_entity_poly.pdbx_seq_one_letter_code
_entity_poly.pdbx_strand_id
1 'polypeptide(L)'
;MAKAEAADVADVPDGMSIPEELARREERLAKIAQARAKIEARAKERYAREKAEHEAEMAAREAKIATSGKKPGGKPPAPPVEGPLPTDQVNLTDEESRIMPVAGGDFDQCYNAQAAVATGSLLVVATDVVQAANDKNQV
;
A
#
# COMPACT_ATOMS: atom_id res chain seq x y z
N MET A 1 -34.40 30.42 21.04
CA MET A 1 -34.42 29.16 20.32
C MET A 1 -34.94 29.30 18.91
N ALA A 2 -36.14 29.79 18.63
CA ALA A 2 -36.71 29.93 17.27
C ALA A 2 -35.86 30.76 16.25
N LYS A 3 -35.05 31.73 16.69
CA LYS A 3 -34.17 32.53 15.81
C LYS A 3 -32.88 31.76 15.40
N ALA A 4 -32.40 30.84 16.24
CA ALA A 4 -31.23 30.02 15.93
C ALA A 4 -31.61 28.91 14.93
N GLU A 5 -32.79 28.29 15.11
CA GLU A 5 -33.32 27.30 14.18
C GLU A 5 -33.62 27.89 12.79
N ALA A 6 -34.10 29.13 12.75
CA ALA A 6 -34.35 29.81 11.46
C ALA A 6 -33.04 30.21 10.73
N ALA A 7 -31.97 30.50 11.47
CA ALA A 7 -30.66 30.78 10.87
C ALA A 7 -30.00 29.51 10.32
N ASP A 8 -30.13 28.38 11.03
CA ASP A 8 -29.62 27.07 10.56
C ASP A 8 -30.31 26.59 9.28
N VAL A 9 -31.60 26.90 9.10
CA VAL A 9 -32.36 26.54 7.90
C VAL A 9 -32.04 27.46 6.72
N ALA A 10 -31.65 28.72 7.00
CA ALA A 10 -31.38 29.71 5.95
C ALA A 10 -30.01 29.55 5.29
N ASP A 11 -29.05 28.85 5.94
CA ASP A 11 -27.68 28.65 5.47
C ASP A 11 -27.45 27.29 4.77
N VAL A 12 -28.49 26.47 4.63
CA VAL A 12 -28.40 25.19 3.92
C VAL A 12 -28.50 25.46 2.41
N PRO A 13 -27.47 25.12 1.61
CA PRO A 13 -27.56 25.23 0.16
C PRO A 13 -28.77 24.49 -0.40
N ASP A 14 -29.45 25.10 -1.38
CA ASP A 14 -30.67 24.58 -2.00
C ASP A 14 -30.45 23.11 -2.46
N GLY A 15 -31.24 22.18 -1.95
CA GLY A 15 -31.15 20.75 -2.25
C GLY A 15 -30.26 19.92 -1.31
N MET A 16 -29.70 20.50 -0.25
CA MET A 16 -28.92 19.73 0.74
C MET A 16 -29.81 19.21 1.86
N SER A 17 -29.84 17.90 2.05
CA SER A 17 -30.46 17.25 3.21
C SER A 17 -29.40 17.05 4.32
N ILE A 18 -29.51 17.80 5.41
CA ILE A 18 -28.57 17.68 6.56
C ILE A 18 -28.46 16.24 7.08
N PRO A 19 -29.55 15.47 7.28
CA PRO A 19 -29.45 14.08 7.72
C PRO A 19 -28.68 13.17 6.73
N GLU A 20 -28.88 13.37 5.42
CA GLU A 20 -28.16 12.58 4.42
C GLU A 20 -26.68 12.95 4.35
N GLU A 21 -26.34 14.19 4.51
CA GLU A 21 -24.95 14.63 4.55
C GLU A 21 -24.23 14.15 5.82
N LEU A 22 -24.90 14.12 6.96
CA LEU A 22 -24.35 13.52 8.18
C LEU A 22 -24.10 12.03 8.01
N ALA A 23 -25.06 11.30 7.45
CA ALA A 23 -24.91 9.86 7.17
C ALA A 23 -23.72 9.58 6.23
N ARG A 24 -23.54 10.38 5.16
CA ARG A 24 -22.38 10.28 4.26
C ARG A 24 -21.06 10.55 4.96
N ARG A 25 -21.02 11.52 5.88
CA ARG A 25 -19.80 11.82 6.66
C ARG A 25 -19.47 10.71 7.64
N GLU A 26 -20.46 10.13 8.32
CA GLU A 26 -20.26 9.00 9.20
C GLU A 26 -19.75 7.77 8.43
N GLU A 27 -20.35 7.46 7.29
CA GLU A 27 -19.87 6.38 6.41
C GLU A 27 -18.42 6.60 5.96
N ARG A 28 -18.09 7.84 5.57
CA ARG A 28 -16.72 8.19 5.17
C ARG A 28 -15.73 8.05 6.30
N LEU A 29 -16.10 8.44 7.52
CA LEU A 29 -15.26 8.27 8.71
C LEU A 29 -15.02 6.79 9.01
N ALA A 30 -16.05 5.94 8.88
CA ALA A 30 -15.91 4.50 9.04
C ALA A 30 -14.95 3.90 8.00
N LYS A 31 -15.06 4.29 6.73
CA LYS A 31 -14.13 3.86 5.66
C LYS A 31 -12.69 4.32 5.93
N ILE A 32 -12.49 5.54 6.41
CA ILE A 32 -11.16 6.05 6.77
C ILE A 32 -10.56 5.25 7.93
N ALA A 33 -11.36 4.91 8.94
CA ALA A 33 -10.91 4.09 10.06
C ALA A 33 -10.50 2.67 9.61
N GLN A 34 -11.26 2.05 8.71
CA GLN A 34 -10.91 0.76 8.11
C GLN A 34 -9.61 0.84 7.28
N ALA A 35 -9.47 1.87 6.45
CA ALA A 35 -8.27 2.10 5.67
C ALA A 35 -7.02 2.26 6.55
N ARG A 36 -7.14 3.02 7.65
CA ARG A 36 -6.07 3.18 8.64
C ARG A 36 -5.66 1.84 9.25
N ALA A 37 -6.62 1.04 9.69
CA ALA A 37 -6.33 -0.29 10.25
C ALA A 37 -5.61 -1.19 9.24
N LYS A 38 -5.97 -1.13 7.95
CA LYS A 38 -5.28 -1.86 6.88
C LYS A 38 -3.85 -1.38 6.65
N ILE A 39 -3.63 -0.07 6.64
CA ILE A 39 -2.27 0.49 6.54
C ILE A 39 -1.42 0.00 7.72
N GLU A 40 -1.94 0.04 8.93
CA GLU A 40 -1.24 -0.44 10.12
C GLU A 40 -0.93 -1.95 10.05
N ALA A 41 -1.87 -2.78 9.58
CA ALA A 41 -1.65 -4.21 9.39
C ALA A 41 -0.56 -4.49 8.35
N ARG A 42 -0.64 -3.87 7.18
CA ARG A 42 0.39 -3.98 6.12
C ARG A 42 1.77 -3.51 6.58
N ALA A 43 1.81 -2.44 7.36
CA ALA A 43 3.06 -1.93 7.93
C ALA A 43 3.70 -2.93 8.90
N LYS A 44 2.91 -3.62 9.72
CA LYS A 44 3.40 -4.70 10.60
C LYS A 44 3.97 -5.88 9.82
N GLU A 45 3.27 -6.33 8.79
CA GLU A 45 3.73 -7.42 7.93
C GLU A 45 5.02 -7.05 7.19
N ARG A 46 5.07 -5.84 6.62
CA ARG A 46 6.28 -5.31 6.00
C ARG A 46 7.45 -5.28 6.97
N TYR A 47 7.25 -4.69 8.15
CA TYR A 47 8.28 -4.59 9.17
C TYR A 47 8.79 -5.97 9.60
N ALA A 48 7.91 -6.95 9.81
CA ALA A 48 8.31 -8.31 10.19
C ALA A 48 9.18 -8.97 9.11
N ARG A 49 8.81 -8.81 7.83
CA ARG A 49 9.59 -9.33 6.70
C ARG A 49 10.94 -8.64 6.58
N GLU A 50 10.96 -7.31 6.54
CA GLU A 50 12.19 -6.52 6.41
C GLU A 50 13.14 -6.75 7.59
N LYS A 51 12.60 -6.96 8.79
CA LYS A 51 13.39 -7.30 9.99
C LYS A 51 14.06 -8.65 9.84
N ALA A 52 13.34 -9.67 9.39
CA ALA A 52 13.91 -10.99 9.16
C ALA A 52 15.00 -10.97 8.07
N GLU A 53 14.76 -10.23 6.98
CA GLU A 53 15.74 -10.04 5.91
C GLU A 53 16.99 -9.29 6.40
N HIS A 54 16.81 -8.23 7.17
CA HIS A 54 17.92 -7.46 7.76
C HIS A 54 18.75 -8.31 8.73
N GLU A 55 18.10 -9.08 9.61
CA GLU A 55 18.79 -9.98 10.55
C GLU A 55 19.59 -11.07 9.80
N ALA A 56 19.00 -11.65 8.75
CA ALA A 56 19.69 -12.65 7.91
C ALA A 56 20.90 -12.03 7.16
N GLU A 57 20.76 -10.82 6.64
CA GLU A 57 21.86 -10.14 5.96
C GLU A 57 22.98 -9.75 6.92
N MET A 58 22.64 -9.28 8.11
CA MET A 58 23.62 -8.97 9.15
C MET A 58 24.38 -10.24 9.60
N ALA A 59 23.67 -11.34 9.83
CA ALA A 59 24.29 -12.63 10.16
C ALA A 59 25.23 -13.13 9.04
N ALA A 60 24.82 -12.98 7.78
CA ALA A 60 25.66 -13.33 6.64
C ALA A 60 26.92 -12.44 6.53
N ARG A 61 26.83 -11.16 6.88
CA ARG A 61 28.00 -10.25 6.93
C ARG A 61 28.95 -10.66 8.05
N GLU A 62 28.45 -10.98 9.23
CA GLU A 62 29.25 -11.46 10.37
C GLU A 62 29.97 -12.77 10.04
N ALA A 63 29.28 -13.72 9.43
CA ALA A 63 29.85 -14.98 8.98
C ALA A 63 31.01 -14.75 7.98
N LYS A 64 30.84 -13.84 7.03
CA LYS A 64 31.91 -13.46 6.08
C LYS A 64 33.12 -12.83 6.77
N ILE A 65 32.90 -12.01 7.80
CA ILE A 65 33.98 -11.42 8.61
C ILE A 65 34.73 -12.51 9.35
N ALA A 66 34.00 -13.45 10.00
CA ALA A 66 34.58 -14.54 10.74
C ALA A 66 35.45 -15.46 9.84
N THR A 67 35.03 -15.69 8.59
CA THR A 67 35.73 -16.59 7.66
C THR A 67 36.92 -15.88 6.98
N SER A 68 36.79 -14.62 6.58
CA SER A 68 37.78 -13.90 5.79
C SER A 68 38.70 -12.98 6.60
N GLY A 69 38.35 -12.68 7.84
CA GLY A 69 39.04 -11.69 8.68
C GLY A 69 38.94 -10.26 8.21
N LYS A 70 38.18 -9.99 7.10
CA LYS A 70 38.04 -8.68 6.48
C LYS A 70 36.59 -8.23 6.52
N LYS A 71 36.34 -6.95 6.81
CA LYS A 71 35.01 -6.36 6.72
C LYS A 71 34.53 -6.36 5.26
N PRO A 72 33.34 -6.86 4.95
CA PRO A 72 32.73 -6.73 3.63
C PRO A 72 32.66 -5.28 3.20
N GLY A 73 32.95 -5.00 1.93
CA GLY A 73 32.81 -3.66 1.36
C GLY A 73 31.36 -3.19 1.35
N GLY A 74 31.18 -1.87 1.27
CA GLY A 74 29.86 -1.24 1.23
C GLY A 74 29.29 -0.90 2.61
N LYS A 75 28.24 -0.06 2.58
CA LYS A 75 27.49 0.38 3.76
C LYS A 75 26.67 -0.80 4.32
N PRO A 76 26.59 -0.97 5.65
CA PRO A 76 25.67 -1.96 6.23
C PRO A 76 24.20 -1.63 5.84
N PRO A 77 23.36 -2.66 5.74
CA PRO A 77 21.93 -2.45 5.47
C PRO A 77 21.31 -1.55 6.54
N ALA A 78 20.41 -0.69 6.12
CA ALA A 78 19.68 0.17 7.04
C ALA A 78 18.66 -0.67 7.83
N PRO A 79 18.45 -0.39 9.13
CA PRO A 79 17.43 -1.10 9.88
C PRO A 79 16.04 -0.79 9.33
N PRO A 80 15.11 -1.74 9.39
CA PRO A 80 13.73 -1.55 8.96
C PRO A 80 13.02 -0.49 9.82
N VAL A 81 12.06 0.20 9.22
CA VAL A 81 11.27 1.24 9.88
C VAL A 81 9.95 0.64 10.37
N GLU A 82 9.70 0.75 11.67
CA GLU A 82 8.46 0.29 12.28
C GLU A 82 7.30 1.24 11.99
N GLY A 83 6.12 0.67 11.74
CA GLY A 83 4.88 1.40 11.55
C GLY A 83 4.63 1.91 10.13
N PRO A 84 3.55 2.66 9.93
CA PRO A 84 3.18 3.23 8.63
C PRO A 84 4.21 4.24 8.12
N LEU A 85 4.49 4.17 6.85
CA LEU A 85 5.32 5.16 6.14
C LEU A 85 4.42 6.27 5.56
N PRO A 86 4.96 7.48 5.35
CA PRO A 86 4.21 8.57 4.71
C PRO A 86 3.73 8.26 3.29
N THR A 87 4.33 7.26 2.65
CA THR A 87 3.99 6.78 1.31
C THR A 87 2.94 5.67 1.30
N ASP A 88 2.59 5.12 2.48
CA ASP A 88 1.58 4.06 2.56
C ASP A 88 0.20 4.62 2.25
N GLN A 89 -0.49 3.97 1.31
CA GLN A 89 -1.79 4.40 0.82
C GLN A 89 -2.76 3.23 0.71
N VAL A 90 -4.05 3.54 0.85
CA VAL A 90 -5.16 2.61 0.61
C VAL A 90 -6.22 3.33 -0.20
N ASN A 91 -6.68 2.71 -1.29
CA ASN A 91 -7.82 3.19 -2.04
C ASN A 91 -9.10 2.86 -1.25
N LEU A 92 -9.95 3.88 -1.01
CA LEU A 92 -11.20 3.71 -0.24
C LEU A 92 -12.31 2.99 -1.03
N THR A 93 -12.16 2.91 -2.35
CA THR A 93 -13.12 2.24 -3.23
C THR A 93 -12.70 0.79 -3.53
N ASP A 94 -11.40 0.59 -3.76
CA ASP A 94 -10.80 -0.71 -4.05
C ASP A 94 -9.51 -0.85 -3.25
N GLU A 95 -9.62 -1.48 -2.10
CA GLU A 95 -8.54 -1.60 -1.11
C GLU A 95 -7.38 -2.49 -1.57
N GLU A 96 -7.60 -3.34 -2.58
CA GLU A 96 -6.59 -4.25 -3.11
C GLU A 96 -5.76 -3.62 -4.21
N SER A 97 -6.28 -2.62 -4.93
CA SER A 97 -5.50 -1.88 -5.93
C SER A 97 -4.29 -1.17 -5.32
N ARG A 98 -3.27 -0.95 -6.14
CA ARG A 98 -2.04 -0.24 -5.75
C ARG A 98 -1.73 0.86 -6.75
N ILE A 99 -1.12 1.93 -6.26
CA ILE A 99 -0.52 2.94 -7.13
C ILE A 99 0.71 2.32 -7.78
N MET A 100 0.68 2.19 -9.10
CA MET A 100 1.77 1.63 -9.89
C MET A 100 2.09 2.55 -11.07
N PRO A 101 3.36 2.57 -11.54
CA PRO A 101 3.71 3.29 -12.75
C PRO A 101 3.02 2.62 -13.96
N VAL A 102 2.42 3.44 -14.82
CA VAL A 102 1.78 2.99 -16.06
C VAL A 102 2.53 3.50 -17.29
N ALA A 103 2.21 2.96 -18.44
CA ALA A 103 2.78 3.42 -19.70
C ALA A 103 2.45 4.92 -19.91
N GLY A 104 3.49 5.70 -20.24
CA GLY A 104 3.36 7.16 -20.36
C GLY A 104 4.06 7.95 -19.26
N GLY A 105 4.50 7.27 -18.18
CA GLY A 105 5.25 7.89 -17.08
C GLY A 105 4.38 8.41 -15.93
N ASP A 106 3.09 8.17 -15.98
CA ASP A 106 2.15 8.49 -14.91
C ASP A 106 2.02 7.36 -13.88
N PHE A 107 1.24 7.62 -12.83
CA PHE A 107 0.89 6.63 -11.80
C PHE A 107 -0.62 6.47 -11.72
N ASP A 108 -1.08 5.23 -11.63
CA ASP A 108 -2.51 4.94 -11.51
C ASP A 108 -2.79 3.84 -10.49
N GLN A 109 -4.03 3.76 -10.05
CA GLN A 109 -4.55 2.69 -9.20
C GLN A 109 -4.84 1.48 -10.07
N CYS A 110 -4.01 0.45 -10.01
CA CYS A 110 -4.13 -0.71 -10.90
C CYS A 110 -3.64 -2.00 -10.24
N TYR A 111 -3.73 -3.06 -11.02
CA TYR A 111 -3.18 -4.38 -10.74
C TYR A 111 -2.14 -4.70 -11.81
N ASN A 112 -1.16 -5.52 -11.46
CA ASN A 112 -0.24 -6.09 -12.43
C ASN A 112 -0.77 -7.45 -12.88
N ALA A 113 -1.31 -7.51 -14.10
CA ALA A 113 -1.78 -8.74 -14.73
C ALA A 113 -0.67 -9.35 -15.58
N GLN A 114 -0.32 -10.60 -15.29
CA GLN A 114 0.76 -11.33 -15.94
C GLN A 114 0.24 -12.52 -16.72
N ALA A 115 0.92 -12.84 -17.82
CA ALA A 115 0.63 -14.02 -18.62
C ALA A 115 1.94 -14.68 -19.07
N ALA A 116 2.11 -15.95 -18.72
CA ALA A 116 3.17 -16.78 -19.27
C ALA A 116 2.73 -17.38 -20.61
N VAL A 117 3.52 -17.15 -21.64
CA VAL A 117 3.23 -17.59 -23.01
C VAL A 117 4.28 -18.59 -23.48
N ALA A 118 3.86 -19.75 -23.95
CA ALA A 118 4.76 -20.75 -24.53
C ALA A 118 5.33 -20.23 -25.86
N THR A 119 6.64 -20.10 -25.96
CA THR A 119 7.32 -19.50 -27.14
C THR A 119 7.13 -20.29 -28.44
N GLY A 120 6.93 -21.59 -28.33
CA GLY A 120 6.75 -22.45 -29.53
C GLY A 120 5.34 -22.44 -30.10
N SER A 121 4.29 -22.27 -29.27
CA SER A 121 2.88 -22.35 -29.68
C SER A 121 2.15 -21.01 -29.56
N LEU A 122 2.73 -20.03 -28.89
CA LEU A 122 2.12 -18.75 -28.52
C LEU A 122 0.85 -18.87 -27.67
N LEU A 123 0.64 -20.03 -27.04
CA LEU A 123 -0.48 -20.23 -26.13
C LEU A 123 -0.15 -19.71 -24.73
N VAL A 124 -1.14 -19.10 -24.09
CA VAL A 124 -1.05 -18.71 -22.70
C VAL A 124 -1.13 -19.97 -21.83
N VAL A 125 -0.10 -20.24 -21.03
CA VAL A 125 0.01 -21.42 -20.17
C VAL A 125 -0.28 -21.14 -18.70
N ALA A 126 -0.13 -19.89 -18.28
CA ALA A 126 -0.50 -19.44 -16.94
C ALA A 126 -0.83 -17.95 -16.95
N THR A 127 -1.72 -17.55 -16.04
CA THR A 127 -2.05 -16.14 -15.80
C THR A 127 -2.10 -15.89 -14.30
N ASP A 128 -1.68 -14.70 -13.88
CA ASP A 128 -1.79 -14.26 -12.50
C ASP A 128 -2.08 -12.76 -12.43
N VAL A 129 -2.68 -12.31 -11.31
CA VAL A 129 -2.95 -10.91 -11.03
C VAL A 129 -2.35 -10.58 -9.67
N VAL A 130 -1.32 -9.75 -9.67
CA VAL A 130 -0.57 -9.43 -8.46
C VAL A 130 -0.59 -7.94 -8.15
N GLN A 131 -0.26 -7.60 -6.91
CA GLN A 131 -0.20 -6.22 -6.41
C GLN A 131 1.24 -5.66 -6.43
N ALA A 132 2.17 -6.35 -7.07
CA ALA A 132 3.55 -5.89 -7.21
C ALA A 132 3.71 -4.99 -8.43
N ALA A 133 4.39 -3.85 -8.25
CA ALA A 133 4.58 -2.86 -9.31
C ALA A 133 5.60 -3.28 -10.39
N ASN A 134 6.25 -4.45 -10.25
CA ASN A 134 7.22 -4.96 -11.22
C ASN A 134 7.22 -6.49 -11.24
N ASP A 135 7.73 -7.06 -12.32
CA ASP A 135 7.72 -8.50 -12.61
C ASP A 135 8.94 -9.25 -12.09
N LYS A 136 9.90 -8.55 -11.48
CA LYS A 136 11.20 -9.13 -11.13
C LYS A 136 11.16 -10.31 -10.16
N ASN A 137 10.12 -10.39 -9.34
CA ASN A 137 9.97 -11.41 -8.30
C ASN A 137 8.77 -12.34 -8.57
N GLN A 138 8.24 -12.34 -9.80
CA GLN A 138 7.00 -13.06 -10.13
C GLN A 138 7.23 -14.32 -10.99
N VAL A 139 8.48 -14.71 -11.20
CA VAL A 139 8.87 -15.91 -11.98
C VAL A 139 9.22 -17.07 -11.07
#